data_bf1f20b635315252ae6f4535d937fbdc
#
_entry.id   bf1f20b635315252ae6f4535d937fbdc
#
_cell.length_a   1.000
_cell.length_b   1.000
_cell.length_c   1.000
_cell.angle_alpha   90.00
_cell.angle_beta   90.00
_cell.angle_gamma   90.00
#
_symmetry.space_group_name_H-M   'P 1'
#
loop_
_entity.id
_entity.type
_entity.pdbx_description
1 polymer ?
#
loop_
_entity_poly.entity_id
_entity_poly.type
_entity_poly.pdbx_seq_one_letter_code
_entity_poly.pdbx_strand_id
1 'polypeptide(L)'
;MAIAIRLVWATLALGALACAASLQVVEKIPQGPRAVEMFYYRSYAYNNREPSFDERRKWEDVMDERVGTYLREHQDLESTTRYTDFRFWRQVVVGSTREEVRTLLDDPAEQTTDPALMATMAQQHWPVMQARVKEAWVYPPGWVLYFDDNAIVDITRKVGKYDPVY
;
A
#
# COMPACT_ATOMS: atom_id res chain seq x y z
N MET A 1 -50.01 -55.99 26.79
CA MET A 1 -48.54 -55.85 26.66
C MET A 1 -48.33 -54.76 25.64
N ALA A 2 -48.01 -53.57 26.08
CA ALA A 2 -47.80 -52.43 25.22
C ALA A 2 -46.30 -52.02 25.30
N ILE A 3 -45.63 -52.14 24.18
CA ILE A 3 -44.21 -51.76 24.06
C ILE A 3 -44.11 -50.30 23.57
N ALA A 4 -43.65 -49.38 24.44
CA ALA A 4 -43.49 -47.98 24.13
C ALA A 4 -42.13 -47.81 23.46
N ILE A 5 -42.17 -47.41 22.17
CA ILE A 5 -40.97 -47.00 21.43
C ILE A 5 -40.67 -45.54 21.73
N ARG A 6 -39.57 -45.26 22.44
CA ARG A 6 -39.03 -43.89 22.65
C ARG A 6 -38.21 -43.50 21.45
N LEU A 7 -38.69 -42.56 20.64
CA LEU A 7 -37.91 -41.85 19.62
C LEU A 7 -37.00 -40.84 20.30
N VAL A 8 -35.70 -41.08 20.20
CA VAL A 8 -34.68 -40.10 20.61
C VAL A 8 -34.42 -39.17 19.43
N TRP A 9 -34.81 -37.91 19.56
CA TRP A 9 -34.46 -36.87 18.61
C TRP A 9 -33.03 -36.38 18.89
N ALA A 10 -32.08 -36.78 18.05
CA ALA A 10 -30.75 -36.21 18.06
C ALA A 10 -30.77 -34.92 17.24
N THR A 11 -30.78 -33.78 17.93
CA THR A 11 -30.62 -32.47 17.32
C THR A 11 -29.14 -32.27 16.99
N LEU A 12 -28.78 -32.40 15.72
CA LEU A 12 -27.48 -31.97 15.19
C LEU A 12 -27.45 -30.43 15.19
N ALA A 13 -26.75 -29.84 16.16
CA ALA A 13 -26.40 -28.44 16.12
C ALA A 13 -25.22 -28.26 15.12
N LEU A 14 -25.51 -27.88 13.86
CA LEU A 14 -24.52 -27.37 12.95
C LEU A 14 -24.03 -26.00 13.48
N GLY A 15 -22.92 -26.00 14.17
CA GLY A 15 -22.20 -24.79 14.48
C GLY A 15 -21.65 -24.16 13.20
N ALA A 16 -22.32 -23.14 12.68
CA ALA A 16 -21.78 -22.28 11.64
C ALA A 16 -20.59 -21.50 12.24
N LEU A 17 -19.37 -21.98 11.99
CA LEU A 17 -18.19 -21.12 12.14
C LEU A 17 -18.28 -20.01 11.09
N ALA A 18 -18.90 -18.90 11.47
CA ALA A 18 -18.77 -17.66 10.73
C ALA A 18 -17.30 -17.20 10.89
N CYS A 19 -16.45 -17.52 9.90
CA CYS A 19 -15.22 -16.81 9.71
C CYS A 19 -15.59 -15.34 9.52
N ALA A 20 -15.42 -14.53 10.56
CA ALA A 20 -15.45 -13.09 10.45
C ALA A 20 -14.24 -12.69 9.60
N ALA A 21 -14.43 -12.67 8.27
CA ALA A 21 -13.49 -12.01 7.37
C ALA A 21 -13.41 -10.57 7.86
N SER A 22 -12.26 -10.18 8.40
CA SER A 22 -12.00 -8.79 8.75
C SER A 22 -12.22 -7.98 7.48
N LEU A 23 -13.25 -7.13 7.47
CA LEU A 23 -13.53 -6.23 6.36
C LEU A 23 -12.33 -5.27 6.23
N GLN A 24 -11.42 -5.60 5.34
CA GLN A 24 -10.37 -4.67 4.93
C GLN A 24 -11.02 -3.63 4.03
N VAL A 25 -11.00 -2.40 4.46
CA VAL A 25 -11.50 -1.26 3.68
C VAL A 25 -10.37 -0.76 2.79
N VAL A 26 -10.67 -0.57 1.51
CA VAL A 26 -9.75 0.11 0.59
C VAL A 26 -10.13 1.58 0.56
N GLU A 27 -9.20 2.42 0.97
CA GLU A 27 -9.33 3.88 0.92
C GLU A 27 -8.59 4.44 -0.29
N LYS A 28 -9.15 5.47 -0.90
CA LYS A 28 -8.51 6.26 -1.96
C LYS A 28 -8.02 7.57 -1.37
N ILE A 29 -6.72 7.84 -1.50
CA ILE A 29 -6.06 9.00 -0.91
C ILE A 29 -5.07 9.64 -1.89
N PRO A 30 -4.87 10.97 -1.86
CA PRO A 30 -3.96 11.65 -2.79
C PRO A 30 -2.48 11.51 -2.40
N GLN A 31 -2.20 11.18 -1.15
CA GLN A 31 -0.85 11.02 -0.60
C GLN A 31 -0.54 9.55 -0.39
N GLY A 32 0.55 9.09 -0.96
CA GLY A 32 1.05 7.73 -0.81
C GLY A 32 2.00 7.58 0.39
N PRO A 33 2.74 6.44 0.42
CA PRO A 33 3.65 6.16 1.50
C PRO A 33 4.82 7.14 1.53
N ARG A 34 5.33 7.39 2.73
CA ARG A 34 6.63 8.05 2.93
C ARG A 34 7.75 7.02 2.88
N ALA A 35 8.91 7.43 2.40
CA ALA A 35 10.09 6.58 2.38
C ALA A 35 10.46 6.03 3.77
N VAL A 36 10.29 6.85 4.83
CA VAL A 36 10.53 6.44 6.21
C VAL A 36 9.58 5.34 6.69
N GLU A 37 8.31 5.38 6.30
CA GLU A 37 7.33 4.33 6.64
C GLU A 37 7.74 2.99 6.02
N MET A 38 8.20 3.03 4.76
CA MET A 38 8.69 1.83 4.06
C MET A 38 9.97 1.28 4.68
N PHE A 39 10.86 2.16 5.15
CA PHE A 39 12.07 1.76 5.86
C PHE A 39 11.75 1.03 7.18
N TYR A 40 10.85 1.58 8.00
CA TYR A 40 10.41 0.95 9.23
C TYR A 40 9.69 -0.37 8.97
N TYR A 41 8.77 -0.39 7.99
CA TYR A 41 8.09 -1.62 7.61
C TYR A 41 9.08 -2.74 7.23
N ARG A 42 10.09 -2.42 6.40
CA ARG A 42 11.13 -3.39 6.02
C ARG A 42 11.93 -3.86 7.22
N SER A 43 12.29 -2.98 8.16
CA SER A 43 12.99 -3.38 9.38
C SER A 43 12.18 -4.39 10.20
N TYR A 44 10.88 -4.16 10.37
CA TYR A 44 10.00 -5.12 11.03
C TYR A 44 9.86 -6.43 10.24
N ALA A 45 9.66 -6.35 8.94
CA ALA A 45 9.47 -7.53 8.09
C ALA A 45 10.70 -8.46 8.07
N TYR A 46 11.91 -7.89 8.05
CA TYR A 46 13.16 -8.66 7.94
C TYR A 46 13.83 -8.96 9.28
N ASN A 47 13.77 -8.01 10.24
CA ASN A 47 14.52 -8.10 11.49
C ASN A 47 13.61 -8.30 12.72
N ASN A 48 12.29 -8.26 12.54
CA ASN A 48 11.28 -8.34 13.61
C ASN A 48 11.50 -7.29 14.73
N ARG A 49 12.04 -6.13 14.38
CA ARG A 49 12.30 -5.01 15.31
C ARG A 49 12.31 -3.68 14.57
N GLU A 50 12.21 -2.60 15.32
CA GLU A 50 12.48 -1.26 14.82
C GLU A 50 13.96 -1.10 14.41
N PRO A 51 14.23 -0.22 13.43
CA PRO A 51 15.61 0.13 13.10
C PRO A 51 16.28 0.83 14.30
N SER A 52 17.55 0.49 14.54
CA SER A 52 18.37 1.19 15.52
C SER A 52 18.66 2.63 15.09
N PHE A 53 19.19 3.43 16.02
CA PHE A 53 19.59 4.81 15.72
C PHE A 53 20.62 4.87 14.57
N ASP A 54 21.62 4.00 14.58
CA ASP A 54 22.68 4.00 13.56
C ASP A 54 22.16 3.55 12.19
N GLU A 55 21.24 2.55 12.15
CA GLU A 55 20.59 2.11 10.92
C GLU A 55 19.73 3.23 10.31
N ARG A 56 18.98 3.95 11.15
CA ARG A 56 18.17 5.09 10.72
C ARG A 56 19.03 6.20 10.17
N ARG A 57 20.09 6.59 10.88
CA ARG A 57 21.00 7.64 10.44
C ARG A 57 21.65 7.30 9.10
N LYS A 58 22.17 6.08 8.97
CA LYS A 58 22.74 5.62 7.70
C LYS A 58 21.73 5.64 6.56
N TRP A 59 20.49 5.24 6.84
CA TRP A 59 19.42 5.29 5.84
C TRP A 59 19.09 6.74 5.45
N GLU A 60 19.03 7.67 6.41
CA GLU A 60 18.78 9.09 6.18
C GLU A 60 19.88 9.69 5.26
N ASP A 61 21.15 9.40 5.53
CA ASP A 61 22.29 9.85 4.72
C ASP A 61 22.16 9.36 3.25
N VAL A 62 21.85 8.08 3.07
CA VAL A 62 21.63 7.49 1.73
C VAL A 62 20.43 8.12 1.03
N MET A 63 19.35 8.37 1.74
CA MET A 63 18.15 8.99 1.17
C MET A 63 18.38 10.44 0.78
N ASP A 64 19.13 11.19 1.59
CA ASP A 64 19.52 12.57 1.27
C ASP A 64 20.37 12.64 -0.01
N GLU A 65 21.30 11.71 -0.17
CA GLU A 65 22.14 11.62 -1.37
C GLU A 65 21.26 11.29 -2.62
N ARG A 66 20.36 10.31 -2.52
CA ARG A 66 19.46 9.94 -3.63
C ARG A 66 18.58 11.11 -4.06
N VAL A 67 17.89 11.72 -3.10
CA VAL A 67 17.00 12.87 -3.36
C VAL A 67 17.79 14.05 -3.92
N GLY A 68 18.97 14.34 -3.35
CA GLY A 68 19.83 15.39 -3.84
C GLY A 68 20.36 15.15 -5.26
N THR A 69 20.67 13.92 -5.62
CA THR A 69 21.08 13.53 -6.97
C THR A 69 19.92 13.71 -7.96
N TYR A 70 18.77 13.16 -7.63
CA TYR A 70 17.57 13.29 -8.45
C TYR A 70 17.21 14.75 -8.74
N LEU A 71 17.23 15.63 -7.72
CA LEU A 71 16.89 17.03 -7.87
C LEU A 71 17.92 17.83 -8.72
N ARG A 72 19.19 17.43 -8.72
CA ARG A 72 20.19 18.05 -9.61
C ARG A 72 19.94 17.72 -11.08
N GLU A 73 19.37 16.55 -11.36
CA GLU A 73 19.07 16.07 -12.72
C GLU A 73 17.70 16.54 -13.21
N HIS A 74 16.78 16.87 -12.29
CA HIS A 74 15.38 17.24 -12.55
C HIS A 74 15.03 18.60 -11.93
N GLN A 75 15.69 19.66 -12.38
CA GLN A 75 15.48 21.02 -11.85
C GLN A 75 14.07 21.56 -12.12
N ASP A 76 13.39 21.06 -13.14
CA ASP A 76 12.00 21.38 -13.45
C ASP A 76 11.02 20.99 -12.33
N LEU A 77 11.37 20.01 -11.50
CA LEU A 77 10.57 19.60 -10.33
C LEU A 77 10.40 20.76 -9.33
N GLU A 78 11.39 21.64 -9.18
CA GLU A 78 11.36 22.77 -8.23
C GLU A 78 10.17 23.71 -8.47
N SER A 79 9.70 23.79 -9.71
CA SER A 79 8.54 24.60 -10.09
C SER A 79 7.19 23.94 -9.85
N THR A 80 7.17 22.69 -9.38
CA THR A 80 5.96 21.91 -9.16
C THR A 80 5.51 21.90 -7.72
N THR A 81 4.21 21.65 -7.50
CA THR A 81 3.64 21.49 -6.14
C THR A 81 4.19 20.26 -5.42
N ARG A 82 4.69 19.24 -6.17
CA ARG A 82 5.25 17.99 -5.63
C ARG A 82 6.64 18.15 -5.03
N TYR A 83 7.34 19.25 -5.33
CA TYR A 83 8.71 19.47 -4.85
C TYR A 83 8.85 19.33 -3.34
N THR A 84 7.93 19.95 -2.59
CA THR A 84 7.92 19.88 -1.13
C THR A 84 7.71 18.47 -0.62
N ASP A 85 6.76 17.73 -1.22
CA ASP A 85 6.48 16.35 -0.85
C ASP A 85 7.68 15.45 -1.14
N PHE A 86 8.28 15.58 -2.32
CA PHE A 86 9.44 14.79 -2.71
C PHE A 86 10.68 15.11 -1.86
N ARG A 87 11.04 16.40 -1.73
CA ARG A 87 12.28 16.82 -1.08
C ARG A 87 12.25 16.66 0.43
N PHE A 88 11.22 17.20 1.09
CA PHE A 88 11.20 17.33 2.55
C PHE A 88 10.43 16.20 3.23
N TRP A 89 9.26 15.84 2.68
CA TRP A 89 8.45 14.76 3.25
C TRP A 89 8.87 13.38 2.77
N ARG A 90 9.68 13.31 1.68
CA ARG A 90 10.08 12.07 1.01
C ARG A 90 8.86 11.17 0.80
N GLN A 91 7.78 11.79 0.34
CA GLN A 91 6.46 11.22 0.18
C GLN A 91 6.08 11.14 -1.29
N VAL A 92 5.53 10.00 -1.67
CA VAL A 92 4.92 9.79 -2.98
C VAL A 92 3.52 10.38 -2.96
N VAL A 93 3.14 11.09 -4.05
CA VAL A 93 1.82 11.72 -4.19
C VAL A 93 1.26 11.47 -5.58
N VAL A 94 -0.03 11.73 -5.78
CA VAL A 94 -0.63 11.78 -7.12
C VAL A 94 0.14 12.78 -7.97
N GLY A 95 0.53 12.37 -9.17
CA GLY A 95 1.41 13.12 -10.07
C GLY A 95 2.90 12.77 -9.97
N SER A 96 3.34 11.98 -8.98
CA SER A 96 4.71 11.48 -8.93
C SER A 96 5.00 10.55 -10.10
N THR A 97 6.17 10.71 -10.71
CA THR A 97 6.63 9.84 -11.80
C THR A 97 7.11 8.48 -11.27
N ARG A 98 7.26 7.50 -12.16
CA ARG A 98 7.85 6.19 -11.78
C ARG A 98 9.24 6.31 -11.21
N GLU A 99 10.02 7.25 -11.72
CA GLU A 99 11.39 7.49 -11.26
C GLU A 99 11.41 8.13 -9.87
N GLU A 100 10.56 9.14 -9.61
CA GLU A 100 10.35 9.70 -8.27
C GLU A 100 9.99 8.60 -7.26
N VAL A 101 9.05 7.72 -7.65
CA VAL A 101 8.64 6.61 -6.79
C VAL A 101 9.80 5.66 -6.47
N ARG A 102 10.57 5.22 -7.48
CA ARG A 102 11.73 4.34 -7.26
C ARG A 102 12.82 5.02 -6.43
N THR A 103 13.04 6.30 -6.64
CA THR A 103 14.02 7.06 -5.85
C THR A 103 13.68 7.05 -4.36
N LEU A 104 12.39 7.16 -4.01
CA LEU A 104 11.93 7.22 -2.62
C LEU A 104 11.67 5.84 -2.00
N LEU A 105 11.08 4.91 -2.76
CA LEU A 105 10.54 3.66 -2.22
C LEU A 105 11.28 2.40 -2.67
N ASP A 106 12.25 2.52 -3.59
CA ASP A 106 12.86 1.42 -4.35
C ASP A 106 11.82 0.71 -5.26
N ASP A 107 12.16 -0.46 -5.79
CA ASP A 107 11.25 -1.23 -6.64
C ASP A 107 10.03 -1.74 -5.87
N PRO A 108 8.84 -1.79 -6.49
CA PRO A 108 7.64 -2.34 -5.87
C PRO A 108 7.77 -3.85 -5.66
N ALA A 109 7.00 -4.37 -4.71
CA ALA A 109 6.93 -5.82 -4.46
C ALA A 109 6.24 -6.56 -5.62
N GLU A 110 5.30 -5.90 -6.29
CA GLU A 110 4.55 -6.43 -7.43
C GLU A 110 4.18 -5.30 -8.40
N GLN A 111 4.18 -5.62 -9.71
CA GLN A 111 3.72 -4.74 -10.79
C GLN A 111 2.72 -5.51 -11.65
N THR A 112 1.65 -4.84 -12.08
CA THR A 112 0.67 -5.45 -12.97
C THR A 112 0.06 -4.45 -13.94
N THR A 113 -0.20 -4.92 -15.15
CA THR A 113 -0.99 -4.23 -16.18
C THR A 113 -2.32 -4.93 -16.44
N ASP A 114 -2.63 -5.99 -15.67
CA ASP A 114 -3.89 -6.73 -15.78
C ASP A 114 -5.05 -5.95 -15.16
N PRO A 115 -6.05 -5.51 -15.96
CA PRO A 115 -7.19 -4.77 -15.46
C PRO A 115 -8.02 -5.55 -14.41
N ALA A 116 -8.06 -6.88 -14.49
CA ALA A 116 -8.81 -7.69 -13.54
C ALA A 116 -8.14 -7.69 -12.16
N LEU A 117 -6.81 -7.78 -12.11
CA LEU A 117 -6.07 -7.66 -10.87
C LEU A 117 -6.17 -6.24 -10.30
N MET A 118 -6.04 -5.22 -11.14
CA MET A 118 -6.18 -3.82 -10.71
C MET A 118 -7.58 -3.55 -10.16
N ALA A 119 -8.64 -4.10 -10.77
CA ALA A 119 -10.00 -4.00 -10.26
C ALA A 119 -10.16 -4.64 -8.88
N THR A 120 -9.54 -5.79 -8.66
CA THR A 120 -9.55 -6.48 -7.38
C THR A 120 -8.85 -5.67 -6.28
N MET A 121 -7.75 -4.98 -6.63
CA MET A 121 -7.00 -4.13 -5.71
C MET A 121 -7.75 -2.84 -5.37
N ALA A 122 -8.33 -2.18 -6.39
CA ALA A 122 -9.01 -0.91 -6.25
C ALA A 122 -10.44 -1.02 -5.71
N GLN A 123 -11.05 -2.21 -5.81
CA GLN A 123 -12.41 -2.50 -5.34
C GLN A 123 -13.45 -1.47 -5.83
N GLN A 124 -14.20 -0.84 -4.92
CA GLN A 124 -15.24 0.14 -5.23
C GLN A 124 -14.74 1.38 -5.98
N HIS A 125 -13.44 1.64 -6.01
CA HIS A 125 -12.86 2.79 -6.70
C HIS A 125 -12.56 2.54 -8.20
N TRP A 126 -12.49 1.27 -8.62
CA TRP A 126 -12.11 0.88 -9.97
C TRP A 126 -12.93 1.53 -11.08
N PRO A 127 -14.27 1.58 -11.01
CA PRO A 127 -15.09 2.16 -12.10
C PRO A 127 -14.72 3.61 -12.45
N VAL A 128 -14.21 4.37 -11.47
CA VAL A 128 -13.82 5.77 -11.68
C VAL A 128 -12.39 5.89 -12.20
N MET A 129 -11.55 4.88 -11.95
CA MET A 129 -10.10 4.90 -12.25
C MET A 129 -9.76 4.25 -13.60
N GLN A 130 -10.48 3.20 -14.00
CA GLN A 130 -10.14 2.29 -15.08
C GLN A 130 -9.81 2.96 -16.43
N ALA A 131 -10.44 4.10 -16.74
CA ALA A 131 -10.21 4.79 -18.01
C ALA A 131 -8.81 5.43 -18.11
N ARG A 132 -8.16 5.68 -16.99
CA ARG A 132 -6.87 6.40 -16.91
C ARG A 132 -5.70 5.48 -16.53
N VAL A 133 -6.00 4.41 -15.80
CA VAL A 133 -4.97 3.52 -15.25
C VAL A 133 -4.46 2.56 -16.31
N LYS A 134 -3.13 2.46 -16.42
CA LYS A 134 -2.43 1.53 -17.31
C LYS A 134 -1.66 0.45 -16.55
N GLU A 135 -1.21 0.79 -15.33
CA GLU A 135 -0.34 -0.06 -14.53
C GLU A 135 -0.58 0.21 -13.04
N ALA A 136 -0.41 -0.81 -12.21
CA ALA A 136 -0.43 -0.70 -10.76
C ALA A 136 0.83 -1.27 -10.13
N TRP A 137 1.38 -0.56 -9.13
CA TRP A 137 2.52 -0.98 -8.33
C TRP A 137 2.09 -1.18 -6.88
N VAL A 138 2.45 -2.32 -6.32
CA VAL A 138 2.10 -2.71 -4.95
C VAL A 138 3.28 -2.53 -4.02
N TYR A 139 3.05 -1.79 -2.94
CA TYR A 139 3.99 -1.61 -1.83
C TYR A 139 3.36 -2.09 -0.52
N PRO A 140 4.04 -2.96 0.25
CA PRO A 140 3.58 -3.33 1.59
C PRO A 140 3.62 -2.11 2.54
N PRO A 141 2.76 -2.08 3.58
CA PRO A 141 1.60 -2.94 3.84
C PRO A 141 0.32 -2.40 3.18
N GLY A 142 0.01 -2.86 1.98
CA GLY A 142 -1.29 -2.61 1.36
C GLY A 142 -1.44 -1.32 0.56
N TRP A 143 -0.35 -0.64 0.21
CA TRP A 143 -0.34 0.48 -0.71
C TRP A 143 -0.38 0.02 -2.16
N VAL A 144 -1.21 0.66 -2.98
CA VAL A 144 -1.25 0.45 -4.42
C VAL A 144 -1.23 1.82 -5.13
N LEU A 145 -0.23 1.99 -5.98
CA LEU A 145 -0.02 3.19 -6.79
C LEU A 145 -0.44 2.88 -8.22
N TYR A 146 -1.38 3.65 -8.75
CA TYR A 146 -1.92 3.46 -10.10
C TYR A 146 -1.38 4.52 -11.03
N PHE A 147 -0.79 4.08 -12.14
CA PHE A 147 -0.13 4.93 -13.12
C PHE A 147 -0.93 5.02 -14.43
N ASP A 148 -0.87 6.18 -15.05
CA ASP A 148 -1.08 6.33 -16.49
C ASP A 148 0.25 6.10 -17.25
N ASP A 149 0.39 6.67 -18.45
CA ASP A 149 1.63 6.56 -19.21
C ASP A 149 2.82 7.30 -18.56
N ASN A 150 2.58 8.33 -17.76
CA ASN A 150 3.59 9.25 -17.23
C ASN A 150 3.76 9.19 -15.70
N ALA A 151 2.66 9.24 -14.96
CA ALA A 151 2.69 9.49 -13.54
C ALA A 151 1.58 8.75 -12.77
N ILE A 152 1.61 8.83 -11.45
CA ILE A 152 0.55 8.34 -10.58
C ILE A 152 -0.71 9.16 -10.79
N VAL A 153 -1.81 8.48 -11.11
CA VAL A 153 -3.15 9.10 -11.26
C VAL A 153 -4.05 8.84 -10.06
N ASP A 154 -3.82 7.75 -9.35
CA ASP A 154 -4.57 7.39 -8.15
C ASP A 154 -3.72 6.55 -7.19
N ILE A 155 -4.06 6.63 -5.90
CA ILE A 155 -3.43 5.84 -4.83
C ILE A 155 -4.52 5.24 -3.98
N THR A 156 -4.39 3.95 -3.66
CA THR A 156 -5.24 3.29 -2.66
C THR A 156 -4.42 2.66 -1.56
N ARG A 157 -5.02 2.54 -0.38
CA ARG A 157 -4.45 1.83 0.76
C ARG A 157 -5.48 0.86 1.32
N LYS A 158 -5.08 -0.37 1.59
CA LYS A 158 -5.86 -1.29 2.41
C LYS A 158 -5.65 -0.94 3.88
N VAL A 159 -6.73 -0.54 4.53
CA VAL A 159 -6.71 -0.20 5.96
C VAL A 159 -7.28 -1.38 6.73
N GLY A 160 -6.48 -1.96 7.61
CA GLY A 160 -6.92 -2.98 8.56
C GLY A 160 -7.43 -2.33 9.85
N LYS A 161 -8.29 -3.05 10.61
CA LYS A 161 -8.85 -2.58 11.89
C LYS A 161 -7.80 -2.20 12.95
N TYR A 162 -6.54 -2.53 12.70
CA TYR A 162 -5.40 -2.34 13.61
C TYR A 162 -4.16 -1.73 12.91
N ASP A 163 -4.35 -0.97 11.81
CA ASP A 163 -3.21 -0.23 11.27
C ASP A 163 -2.82 0.87 12.27
N PRO A 164 -1.59 0.84 12.78
CA PRO A 164 -1.12 1.94 13.61
C PRO A 164 -1.05 3.19 12.72
N VAL A 165 -1.76 4.22 13.14
CA VAL A 165 -1.60 5.56 12.57
C VAL A 165 -0.28 6.09 13.14
N TYR A 166 0.78 6.09 12.33
CA TYR A 166 2.06 6.72 12.65
C TYR A 166 2.05 8.20 12.28
#